data_fa0952e499e4557f2702124c6444ffb8
#
_entry.id   fa0952e499e4557f2702124c6444ffb8
#
_cell.length_a   1.000
_cell.length_b   1.000
_cell.length_c   1.000
_cell.angle_alpha   90.00
_cell.angle_beta   90.00
_cell.angle_gamma   90.00
#
_symmetry.space_group_name_H-M   'P 1'
#
loop_
_entity.id
_entity.type
_entity.pdbx_description
1 polymer ?
#
loop_
_entity_poly.entity_id
_entity_poly.type
_entity_poly.pdbx_seq_one_letter_code
_entity_poly.pdbx_strand_id
1 'polypeptide(L)'
;MYKFFCLTVVVFWLGVGEASARPRVNPITSHDRLWLEWNVTPNVQWVPGLVDPEADPDRTLNVLKLQPVFPFRLNEDWTVLTRTIFRFVSAPSATPEVGLTPLGEPIVFGWNQRNRTGLSDVSPTAFFVPNLGPDWTIGVGPSLVIPVADLPTNSGKLSLGPAVLGYFHRGPWMVGARMRNIWSVAGDPQRDDVHRFIAQPLIRYQFNKNWYFTSSPIMSSDWTHPDGDGWTVPVGGGLGYAFRLANQPMQISLEGYYNAVKPTVAGEELLGDWTIRTQWQVLFPQ
;
A
#
# COMPACT_ATOMS: atom_id res chain seq x y z
N MET A 1 29.32 4.43 12.73
CA MET A 1 28.71 3.56 13.77
C MET A 1 27.26 3.35 13.36
N TYR A 2 27.02 2.38 12.46
CA TYR A 2 25.69 2.11 11.90
C TYR A 2 24.90 1.26 12.88
N LYS A 3 23.85 1.82 13.48
CA LYS A 3 22.86 1.02 14.21
C LYS A 3 22.00 0.31 13.19
N PHE A 4 22.20 -0.99 13.05
CA PHE A 4 21.29 -1.87 12.35
C PHE A 4 19.92 -1.81 13.04
N PHE A 5 18.93 -1.23 12.36
CA PHE A 5 17.54 -1.46 12.71
C PHE A 5 17.25 -2.93 12.44
N CYS A 6 17.12 -3.70 13.51
CA CYS A 6 16.66 -5.08 13.42
C CYS A 6 15.18 -5.05 13.02
N LEU A 7 14.94 -5.21 11.74
CA LEU A 7 13.60 -5.25 11.15
C LEU A 7 13.03 -6.64 11.40
N THR A 8 12.14 -6.74 12.33
CA THR A 8 11.49 -7.99 12.75
C THR A 8 10.16 -8.19 12.01
N VAL A 9 9.94 -9.30 11.36
CA VAL A 9 8.90 -9.69 10.36
C VAL A 9 7.82 -10.72 10.83
N VAL A 10 6.54 -10.75 10.51
CA VAL A 10 5.37 -11.47 11.07
C VAL A 10 4.76 -12.64 10.28
N VAL A 11 4.43 -13.76 10.90
CA VAL A 11 3.72 -14.91 10.34
C VAL A 11 2.29 -15.06 10.82
N PHE A 12 1.45 -15.39 9.87
CA PHE A 12 0.16 -16.00 10.09
C PHE A 12 0.32 -17.53 10.24
N TRP A 13 0.07 -18.06 11.42
CA TRP A 13 -0.03 -19.49 11.61
C TRP A 13 -1.45 -19.95 11.32
N LEU A 14 -1.65 -20.52 10.14
CA LEU A 14 -2.84 -21.31 9.86
C LEU A 14 -2.54 -22.74 10.28
N GLY A 15 -2.87 -23.07 11.52
CA GLY A 15 -2.81 -24.44 11.99
C GLY A 15 -3.78 -25.31 11.19
N VAL A 16 -3.24 -26.16 10.33
CA VAL A 16 -3.96 -27.37 9.92
C VAL A 16 -3.83 -28.32 11.10
N GLY A 17 -4.98 -28.58 11.78
CA GLY A 17 -5.07 -29.11 13.10
C GLY A 17 -4.46 -30.46 13.34
N GLU A 18 -3.99 -30.61 14.56
CA GLU A 18 -4.26 -31.76 15.40
C GLU A 18 -5.28 -31.33 16.47
N ALA A 19 -6.25 -32.17 16.73
CA ALA A 19 -7.38 -31.93 17.62
C ALA A 19 -6.91 -31.84 19.09
N SER A 20 -6.49 -30.64 19.45
CA SER A 20 -6.44 -30.19 20.83
C SER A 20 -7.36 -28.98 20.90
N ALA A 21 -8.40 -29.06 21.71
CA ALA A 21 -9.46 -28.07 21.86
C ALA A 21 -8.94 -26.78 22.53
N ARG A 22 -7.98 -26.09 21.90
CA ARG A 22 -7.69 -24.69 22.20
C ARG A 22 -8.72 -23.84 21.48
N PRO A 23 -9.32 -22.83 22.13
CA PRO A 23 -10.26 -21.94 21.48
C PRO A 23 -9.55 -21.34 20.24
N ARG A 24 -10.19 -21.46 19.06
CA ARG A 24 -9.70 -20.85 17.84
C ARG A 24 -9.76 -19.34 18.01
N VAL A 25 -8.60 -18.74 18.12
CA VAL A 25 -8.47 -17.28 18.24
C VAL A 25 -8.53 -16.66 16.85
N ASN A 26 -9.25 -15.55 16.71
CA ASN A 26 -9.30 -14.82 15.44
C ASN A 26 -7.91 -14.30 15.10
N PRO A 27 -7.32 -14.73 13.99
CA PRO A 27 -5.94 -14.42 13.69
C PRO A 27 -5.70 -12.94 13.39
N ILE A 28 -6.72 -12.17 13.02
CA ILE A 28 -6.57 -10.75 12.63
C ILE A 28 -6.57 -9.83 13.84
N THR A 29 -7.34 -10.15 14.88
CA THR A 29 -7.52 -9.29 16.06
C THR A 29 -6.74 -9.72 17.29
N SER A 30 -5.93 -10.77 17.20
CA SER A 30 -5.27 -11.39 18.37
C SER A 30 -3.80 -11.04 18.57
N HIS A 31 -3.18 -10.33 17.65
CA HIS A 31 -1.73 -10.11 17.68
C HIS A 31 -1.34 -8.78 17.06
N ASP A 32 -0.33 -8.13 17.62
CA ASP A 32 0.35 -7.01 17.00
C ASP A 32 1.11 -7.47 15.75
N ARG A 33 1.17 -6.61 14.74
CA ARG A 33 1.83 -6.92 13.46
C ARG A 33 2.62 -5.74 12.95
N LEU A 34 3.71 -6.07 12.28
CA LEU A 34 4.46 -5.13 11.49
C LEU A 34 4.59 -5.66 10.06
N TRP A 35 4.14 -4.88 9.09
CA TRP A 35 4.30 -5.21 7.67
C TRP A 35 5.28 -4.25 7.04
N LEU A 36 6.21 -4.82 6.28
CA LEU A 36 7.04 -4.10 5.34
C LEU A 36 6.64 -4.55 3.94
N GLU A 37 6.31 -3.61 3.10
CA GLU A 37 5.90 -3.86 1.71
C GLU A 37 6.74 -2.99 0.79
N TRP A 38 7.42 -3.61 -0.15
CA TRP A 38 8.17 -2.91 -1.18
C TRP A 38 7.56 -3.21 -2.53
N ASN A 39 7.12 -2.16 -3.23
CA ASN A 39 6.58 -2.21 -4.58
C ASN A 39 7.57 -1.55 -5.53
N VAL A 40 7.86 -2.24 -6.62
CA VAL A 40 8.72 -1.77 -7.70
C VAL A 40 7.90 -1.79 -8.98
N THR A 41 7.69 -0.63 -9.58
CA THR A 41 6.99 -0.48 -10.86
C THR A 41 7.97 0.12 -11.86
N PRO A 42 8.52 -0.68 -12.79
CA PRO A 42 9.37 -0.19 -13.86
C PRO A 42 8.55 0.54 -14.94
N ASN A 43 9.22 1.31 -15.78
CA ASN A 43 8.66 2.00 -16.94
C ASN A 43 7.50 2.94 -16.59
N VAL A 44 7.61 3.68 -15.50
CA VAL A 44 6.63 4.70 -15.14
C VAL A 44 6.88 5.93 -16.00
N GLN A 45 5.92 6.22 -16.87
CA GLN A 45 5.89 7.51 -17.56
C GLN A 45 5.17 8.49 -16.63
N TRP A 46 5.93 9.39 -16.04
CA TRP A 46 5.33 10.41 -15.21
C TRP A 46 6.04 11.74 -15.34
N VAL A 47 5.30 12.69 -15.87
CA VAL A 47 5.42 14.11 -15.51
C VAL A 47 4.08 14.80 -15.77
N PRO A 48 3.35 15.26 -14.75
CA PRO A 48 2.25 16.18 -14.99
C PRO A 48 2.77 17.45 -15.68
N GLY A 49 2.41 17.62 -16.95
CA GLY A 49 2.67 18.81 -17.74
C GLY A 49 3.96 18.87 -18.56
N LEU A 50 4.84 17.86 -18.50
CA LEU A 50 6.12 17.89 -19.23
C LEU A 50 6.54 16.46 -19.62
N VAL A 51 6.15 16.03 -20.78
CA VAL A 51 6.60 14.78 -21.40
C VAL A 51 7.82 15.12 -22.26
N ASP A 52 9.00 14.65 -21.85
CA ASP A 52 10.15 14.58 -22.75
C ASP A 52 10.04 13.26 -23.54
N PRO A 53 9.76 13.27 -24.83
CA PRO A 53 9.66 12.06 -25.63
C PRO A 53 10.99 11.29 -25.76
N GLU A 54 12.12 11.90 -25.40
CA GLU A 54 13.44 11.26 -25.37
C GLU A 54 13.85 10.80 -23.96
N ALA A 55 12.94 10.89 -22.97
CA ALA A 55 13.23 10.50 -21.60
C ALA A 55 13.53 9.00 -21.47
N ASP A 56 14.59 8.71 -20.70
CA ASP A 56 15.12 7.38 -20.42
C ASP A 56 14.01 6.37 -20.03
N PRO A 57 13.86 5.24 -20.75
CA PRO A 57 12.85 4.22 -20.47
C PRO A 57 13.05 3.50 -19.11
N ASP A 58 14.17 3.68 -18.44
CA ASP A 58 14.48 3.00 -17.17
C ASP A 58 13.91 3.69 -15.91
N ARG A 59 12.81 4.41 -16.02
CA ARG A 59 12.17 5.07 -14.89
C ARG A 59 11.42 4.08 -14.02
N THR A 60 11.88 3.90 -12.80
CA THR A 60 11.30 2.96 -11.84
C THR A 60 10.74 3.71 -10.64
N LEU A 61 9.44 3.50 -10.37
CA LEU A 61 8.80 3.94 -9.14
C LEU A 61 9.03 2.89 -8.05
N ASN A 62 9.65 3.31 -6.95
CA ASN A 62 9.85 2.49 -5.77
C ASN A 62 9.00 3.02 -4.62
N VAL A 63 8.20 2.16 -4.00
CA VAL A 63 7.36 2.49 -2.85
C VAL A 63 7.58 1.48 -1.73
N LEU A 64 8.24 1.93 -0.67
CA LEU A 64 8.41 1.16 0.56
C LEU A 64 7.35 1.60 1.57
N LYS A 65 6.58 0.65 2.11
CA LYS A 65 5.56 0.91 3.12
C LYS A 65 5.89 0.16 4.40
N LEU A 66 5.96 0.89 5.50
CA LEU A 66 5.99 0.34 6.84
C LEU A 66 4.59 0.44 7.43
N GLN A 67 4.04 -0.67 7.92
CA GLN A 67 2.64 -0.75 8.31
C GLN A 67 2.47 -1.48 9.65
N PRO A 68 2.63 -0.77 10.78
CA PRO A 68 2.25 -1.31 12.08
C PRO A 68 0.72 -1.48 12.17
N VAL A 69 0.30 -2.60 12.75
CA VAL A 69 -1.10 -2.95 13.00
C VAL A 69 -1.22 -3.42 14.44
N PHE A 70 -2.06 -2.73 15.22
CA PHE A 70 -2.26 -3.02 16.65
C PHE A 70 -3.74 -3.24 16.92
N PRO A 71 -4.13 -4.41 17.45
CA PRO A 71 -5.46 -4.66 17.98
C PRO A 71 -5.53 -4.20 19.44
N PHE A 72 -6.43 -3.28 19.73
CA PHE A 72 -6.75 -2.83 21.09
C PHE A 72 -8.10 -3.41 21.50
N ARG A 73 -8.10 -4.36 22.40
CA ARG A 73 -9.34 -4.95 22.93
C ARG A 73 -10.03 -3.95 23.84
N LEU A 74 -11.23 -3.50 23.46
CA LEU A 74 -12.04 -2.59 24.28
C LEU A 74 -12.82 -3.34 25.36
N ASN A 75 -13.41 -4.47 24.99
CA ASN A 75 -14.15 -5.37 25.87
C ASN A 75 -14.21 -6.78 25.23
N GLU A 76 -15.07 -7.66 25.71
CA GLU A 76 -15.21 -9.03 25.17
C GLU A 76 -15.78 -9.05 23.75
N ASP A 77 -16.60 -8.07 23.39
CA ASP A 77 -17.33 -7.99 22.13
C ASP A 77 -16.63 -7.14 21.08
N TRP A 78 -15.74 -6.22 21.44
CA TRP A 78 -15.18 -5.23 20.53
C TRP A 78 -13.66 -5.07 20.62
N THR A 79 -13.04 -4.98 19.44
CA THR A 79 -11.63 -4.64 19.26
C THR A 79 -11.50 -3.44 18.33
N VAL A 80 -10.63 -2.49 18.65
CA VAL A 80 -10.19 -1.46 17.71
C VAL A 80 -8.90 -1.94 17.06
N LEU A 81 -8.96 -2.20 15.77
CA LEU A 81 -7.80 -2.56 14.97
C LEU A 81 -7.23 -1.30 14.31
N THR A 82 -6.08 -0.82 14.78
CA THR A 82 -5.41 0.31 14.16
C THR A 82 -4.38 -0.15 13.15
N ARG A 83 -4.26 0.56 12.04
CA ARG A 83 -3.26 0.35 11.01
C ARG A 83 -2.76 1.71 10.52
N THR A 84 -1.48 1.94 10.62
CA THR A 84 -0.85 3.14 10.07
C THR A 84 0.07 2.75 8.92
N ILE A 85 0.01 3.47 7.81
CA ILE A 85 0.91 3.27 6.67
C ILE A 85 1.86 4.46 6.61
N PHE A 86 3.14 4.19 6.78
CA PHE A 86 4.22 5.11 6.45
C PHE A 86 4.73 4.75 5.06
N ARG A 87 4.65 5.70 4.13
CA ARG A 87 4.98 5.48 2.72
C ARG A 87 6.24 6.25 2.36
N PHE A 88 7.32 5.52 2.08
CA PHE A 88 8.55 6.07 1.52
C PHE A 88 8.52 5.85 0.01
N VAL A 89 8.64 6.94 -0.74
CA VAL A 89 8.54 6.93 -2.20
C VAL A 89 9.86 7.39 -2.78
N SER A 90 10.35 6.67 -3.78
CA SER A 90 11.38 7.13 -4.69
C SER A 90 10.77 7.13 -6.08
N ALA A 91 10.45 8.32 -6.57
CA ALA A 91 9.81 8.53 -7.86
C ALA A 91 10.75 9.26 -8.82
N PRO A 92 10.74 8.89 -10.11
CA PRO A 92 11.42 9.66 -11.13
C PRO A 92 10.83 11.07 -11.19
N SER A 93 11.69 12.06 -11.33
CA SER A 93 11.33 13.47 -11.44
C SER A 93 12.23 14.14 -12.46
N ALA A 94 11.65 14.96 -13.31
CA ALA A 94 12.38 15.79 -14.24
C ALA A 94 12.14 17.27 -13.92
N THR A 95 13.19 18.08 -13.87
CA THR A 95 13.09 19.53 -13.73
C THR A 95 13.69 20.17 -14.96
N PRO A 96 12.98 21.15 -15.59
CA PRO A 96 13.53 21.83 -16.75
C PRO A 96 14.77 22.64 -16.38
N GLU A 97 15.81 22.55 -17.20
CA GLU A 97 16.95 23.45 -17.16
C GLU A 97 16.61 24.68 -18.01
N VAL A 98 16.28 25.77 -17.33
CA VAL A 98 15.84 27.00 -17.96
C VAL A 98 17.04 27.98 -18.07
N GLY A 99 17.29 28.48 -19.26
CA GLY A 99 18.20 29.56 -19.51
C GLY A 99 17.49 30.74 -20.17
N LEU A 100 18.26 31.75 -20.54
CA LEU A 100 17.75 32.88 -21.28
C LEU A 100 18.32 32.88 -22.69
N THR A 101 17.48 33.15 -23.69
CA THR A 101 17.95 33.46 -25.04
C THR A 101 18.77 34.79 -25.05
N PRO A 102 19.52 35.09 -26.09
CA PRO A 102 20.20 36.40 -26.23
C PRO A 102 19.25 37.59 -26.15
N LEU A 103 17.94 37.38 -26.35
CA LEU A 103 16.90 38.41 -26.25
C LEU A 103 16.26 38.47 -24.82
N GLY A 104 16.77 37.67 -23.89
CA GLY A 104 16.30 37.63 -22.49
C GLY A 104 15.01 36.79 -22.28
N GLU A 105 14.57 36.02 -23.27
CA GLU A 105 13.39 35.14 -23.14
C GLU A 105 13.78 33.81 -22.49
N PRO A 106 12.93 33.23 -21.60
CA PRO A 106 13.21 31.93 -21.00
C PRO A 106 13.14 30.84 -22.07
N ILE A 107 14.14 29.97 -22.10
CA ILE A 107 14.19 28.78 -22.97
C ILE A 107 14.57 27.55 -22.12
N VAL A 108 13.90 26.44 -22.34
CA VAL A 108 14.30 25.14 -21.80
C VAL A 108 15.32 24.51 -22.74
N PHE A 109 16.54 24.26 -22.27
CA PHE A 109 17.62 23.68 -23.08
C PHE A 109 18.02 22.27 -22.62
N GLY A 110 17.37 21.75 -21.58
CA GLY A 110 17.60 20.41 -21.08
C GLY A 110 16.68 20.05 -19.91
N TRP A 111 16.78 18.80 -19.49
CA TRP A 111 16.02 18.28 -18.38
C TRP A 111 16.96 17.60 -17.38
N ASN A 112 16.93 18.06 -16.12
CA ASN A 112 17.65 17.40 -15.04
C ASN A 112 16.78 16.27 -14.47
N GLN A 113 17.12 15.04 -14.83
CA GLN A 113 16.39 13.85 -14.37
C GLN A 113 17.00 13.37 -13.05
N ARG A 114 16.20 13.34 -11.99
CA ARG A 114 16.59 12.84 -10.67
C ARG A 114 15.43 12.10 -10.02
N ASN A 115 15.75 11.06 -9.24
CA ASN A 115 14.76 10.47 -8.35
C ASN A 115 14.60 11.36 -7.12
N ARG A 116 13.35 11.70 -6.80
CA ARG A 116 13.00 12.33 -5.53
C ARG A 116 12.56 11.26 -4.56
N THR A 117 13.24 11.18 -3.42
CA THR A 117 13.02 10.16 -2.41
C THR A 117 12.68 10.81 -1.09
N GLY A 118 11.65 10.30 -0.41
CA GLY A 118 11.29 10.77 0.92
C GLY A 118 10.05 10.09 1.48
N LEU A 119 9.69 10.47 2.71
CA LEU A 119 8.43 10.09 3.33
C LEU A 119 7.29 10.89 2.66
N SER A 120 6.33 10.18 2.09
CA SER A 120 5.11 10.76 1.54
C SER A 120 4.03 10.88 2.62
N ASP A 121 2.76 10.68 2.25
CA ASP A 121 1.65 10.75 3.19
C ASP A 121 1.70 9.64 4.24
N VAL A 122 1.34 9.95 5.48
CA VAL A 122 1.07 8.97 6.54
C VAL A 122 -0.42 8.71 6.60
N SER A 123 -0.81 7.44 6.60
CA SER A 123 -2.24 7.05 6.52
C SER A 123 -2.66 6.18 7.70
N PRO A 124 -3.06 6.76 8.85
CA PRO A 124 -3.68 6.01 9.94
C PRO A 124 -5.13 5.66 9.61
N THR A 125 -5.53 4.45 10.02
CA THR A 125 -6.90 3.93 9.92
C THR A 125 -7.22 3.19 11.20
N ALA A 126 -8.41 3.37 11.75
CA ALA A 126 -8.91 2.63 12.89
C ALA A 126 -10.20 1.91 12.48
N PHE A 127 -10.26 0.60 12.73
CA PHE A 127 -11.45 -0.21 12.47
C PHE A 127 -12.06 -0.68 13.79
N PHE A 128 -13.34 -0.46 13.99
CA PHE A 128 -14.13 -1.05 15.05
C PHE A 128 -14.60 -2.43 14.56
N VAL A 129 -14.11 -3.47 15.23
CA VAL A 129 -14.29 -4.87 14.84
C VAL A 129 -15.06 -5.59 15.94
N PRO A 130 -16.30 -6.02 15.70
CA PRO A 130 -17.03 -6.87 16.63
C PRO A 130 -16.44 -8.29 16.65
N ASN A 131 -16.55 -8.96 17.79
CA ASN A 131 -16.12 -10.33 17.94
C ASN A 131 -17.15 -11.30 17.31
N LEU A 132 -16.91 -11.65 16.05
CA LEU A 132 -17.75 -12.58 15.27
C LEU A 132 -17.22 -14.02 15.27
N GLY A 133 -16.36 -14.35 16.23
CA GLY A 133 -15.71 -15.63 16.32
C GLY A 133 -14.45 -15.74 15.43
N PRO A 134 -13.93 -16.97 15.24
CA PRO A 134 -12.62 -17.17 14.62
C PRO A 134 -12.62 -17.04 13.10
N ASP A 135 -13.75 -17.23 12.44
CA ASP A 135 -13.81 -17.34 10.99
C ASP A 135 -14.04 -15.98 10.29
N TRP A 136 -14.67 -15.02 10.98
CA TRP A 136 -15.03 -13.73 10.41
C TRP A 136 -14.34 -12.58 11.10
N THR A 137 -13.89 -11.63 10.29
CA THR A 137 -13.42 -10.32 10.75
C THR A 137 -14.06 -9.26 9.88
N ILE A 138 -14.98 -8.50 10.44
CA ILE A 138 -15.65 -7.38 9.77
C ILE A 138 -15.37 -6.14 10.60
N GLY A 139 -15.00 -5.03 9.97
CA GLY A 139 -14.72 -3.80 10.69
C GLY A 139 -15.00 -2.58 9.84
N VAL A 140 -15.40 -1.50 10.50
CA VAL A 140 -15.64 -0.19 9.89
C VAL A 140 -14.99 0.90 10.74
N GLY A 141 -14.60 1.99 10.11
CA GLY A 141 -14.06 3.12 10.87
C GLY A 141 -13.45 4.22 10.02
N PRO A 142 -12.88 5.25 10.63
CA PRO A 142 -12.27 6.36 9.93
C PRO A 142 -10.87 6.01 9.40
N SER A 143 -10.54 6.59 8.25
CA SER A 143 -9.20 6.62 7.66
C SER A 143 -8.79 8.05 7.41
N LEU A 144 -7.56 8.39 7.77
CA LEU A 144 -6.95 9.68 7.53
C LEU A 144 -5.78 9.53 6.55
N VAL A 145 -5.46 10.61 5.85
CA VAL A 145 -4.21 10.79 5.11
C VAL A 145 -3.63 12.14 5.51
N ILE A 146 -2.44 12.11 6.07
CA ILE A 146 -1.77 13.29 6.62
C ILE A 146 -0.55 13.57 5.74
N PRO A 147 -0.49 14.74 5.09
CA PRO A 147 0.69 15.16 4.35
C PRO A 147 1.80 15.51 5.35
N VAL A 148 2.95 14.84 5.26
CA VAL A 148 4.04 15.03 6.25
C VAL A 148 5.34 15.56 5.65
N ALA A 149 5.42 15.65 4.33
CA ALA A 149 6.60 16.15 3.64
C ALA A 149 6.22 16.92 2.38
N ASP A 150 7.10 17.79 1.95
CA ASP A 150 6.91 18.57 0.71
C ASP A 150 7.56 17.83 -0.48
N LEU A 151 7.02 16.67 -0.82
CA LEU A 151 7.42 15.88 -1.98
C LEU A 151 6.39 16.01 -3.10
N PRO A 152 6.79 15.96 -4.38
CA PRO A 152 5.86 15.95 -5.50
C PRO A 152 4.86 14.79 -5.47
N THR A 153 5.22 13.70 -4.78
CA THR A 153 4.40 12.49 -4.60
C THR A 153 3.45 12.56 -3.40
N ASN A 154 3.48 13.66 -2.67
CA ASN A 154 2.60 13.96 -1.55
C ASN A 154 1.37 14.72 -2.05
N SER A 155 0.20 14.42 -1.51
CA SER A 155 -1.04 15.10 -1.88
C SER A 155 -1.08 16.57 -1.48
N GLY A 156 -0.29 16.98 -0.45
CA GLY A 156 -0.39 18.32 0.16
C GLY A 156 -1.72 18.57 0.88
N LYS A 157 -2.60 17.58 0.95
CA LYS A 157 -3.96 17.66 1.47
C LYS A 157 -4.15 16.72 2.66
N LEU A 158 -4.70 17.26 3.75
CA LEU A 158 -5.28 16.45 4.80
C LEU A 158 -6.57 15.84 4.26
N SER A 159 -6.66 14.51 4.24
CA SER A 159 -7.83 13.81 3.73
C SER A 159 -8.41 12.87 4.78
N LEU A 160 -9.73 12.73 4.76
CA LEU A 160 -10.52 11.94 5.69
C LEU A 160 -11.57 11.13 4.92
N GLY A 161 -11.93 9.96 5.43
CA GLY A 161 -13.05 9.19 4.90
C GLY A 161 -13.28 7.87 5.60
N PRO A 162 -14.36 7.17 5.26
CA PRO A 162 -14.67 5.86 5.82
C PRO A 162 -13.76 4.78 5.25
N ALA A 163 -13.51 3.78 6.08
CA ALA A 163 -12.85 2.55 5.71
C ALA A 163 -13.63 1.35 6.23
N VAL A 164 -13.62 0.28 5.45
CA VAL A 164 -14.23 -1.01 5.81
C VAL A 164 -13.24 -2.13 5.55
N LEU A 165 -13.32 -3.18 6.34
CA LEU A 165 -12.65 -4.44 6.08
C LEU A 165 -13.61 -5.61 6.31
N GLY A 166 -13.41 -6.67 5.52
CA GLY A 166 -14.13 -7.93 5.71
C GLY A 166 -13.24 -9.08 5.28
N TYR A 167 -12.98 -10.02 6.19
CA TYR A 167 -12.21 -11.24 5.91
C TYR A 167 -12.92 -12.46 6.44
N PHE A 168 -12.92 -13.48 5.62
CA PHE A 168 -13.37 -14.82 5.98
C PHE A 168 -12.19 -15.77 5.95
N HIS A 169 -12.04 -16.55 7.00
CA HIS A 169 -10.96 -17.47 7.19
C HIS A 169 -11.46 -18.85 7.58
N ARG A 170 -11.31 -19.84 6.72
CA ARG A 170 -11.71 -21.23 7.01
C ARG A 170 -10.81 -22.23 6.30
N GLY A 171 -10.26 -23.15 7.08
CA GLY A 171 -9.35 -24.17 6.57
C GLY A 171 -8.11 -23.52 5.92
N PRO A 172 -7.75 -23.91 4.68
CA PRO A 172 -6.60 -23.35 3.98
C PRO A 172 -6.88 -21.97 3.35
N TRP A 173 -8.12 -21.50 3.36
CA TRP A 173 -8.54 -20.28 2.68
C TRP A 173 -8.64 -19.09 3.61
N MET A 174 -8.17 -17.96 3.11
CA MET A 174 -8.50 -16.64 3.63
C MET A 174 -8.86 -15.74 2.44
N VAL A 175 -10.08 -15.23 2.47
CA VAL A 175 -10.62 -14.34 1.42
C VAL A 175 -11.25 -13.12 2.07
N GLY A 176 -11.18 -11.99 1.37
CA GLY A 176 -11.80 -10.78 1.85
C GLY A 176 -11.34 -9.55 1.10
N ALA A 177 -11.63 -8.41 1.67
CA ALA A 177 -11.18 -7.13 1.15
C ALA A 177 -11.11 -6.08 2.25
N ARG A 178 -10.34 -5.04 2.00
CA ARG A 178 -10.44 -3.76 2.69
C ARG A 178 -10.61 -2.66 1.66
N MET A 179 -11.42 -1.68 1.99
CA MET A 179 -11.74 -0.56 1.13
C MET A 179 -11.75 0.72 1.95
N ARG A 180 -11.44 1.83 1.31
CA ARG A 180 -11.62 3.16 1.86
C ARG A 180 -11.92 4.15 0.74
N ASN A 181 -12.70 5.16 1.06
CA ASN A 181 -12.83 6.33 0.21
C ASN A 181 -12.42 7.55 1.04
N ILE A 182 -11.64 8.44 0.47
CA ILE A 182 -11.08 9.60 1.17
C ILE A 182 -11.31 10.86 0.34
N TRP A 183 -11.57 11.97 1.04
CA TRP A 183 -11.72 13.31 0.48
C TRP A 183 -10.79 14.27 1.20
N SER A 184 -10.23 15.23 0.46
CA SER A 184 -9.50 16.35 1.06
C SER A 184 -10.46 17.23 1.89
N VAL A 185 -10.03 17.61 3.09
CA VAL A 185 -10.78 18.47 4.01
C VAL A 185 -10.01 19.75 4.37
N ALA A 186 -8.71 19.76 4.18
CA ALA A 186 -7.82 20.89 4.41
C ALA A 186 -6.47 20.68 3.69
N GLY A 187 -5.66 21.71 3.62
CA GLY A 187 -4.30 21.64 3.09
C GLY A 187 -3.97 22.78 2.13
N ASP A 188 -2.94 22.61 1.32
CA ASP A 188 -2.44 23.60 0.38
C ASP A 188 -3.49 23.93 -0.69
N PRO A 189 -3.96 25.18 -0.79
CA PRO A 189 -4.95 25.58 -1.80
C PRO A 189 -4.41 25.54 -3.24
N GLN A 190 -3.10 25.48 -3.44
CA GLN A 190 -2.47 25.38 -4.76
C GLN A 190 -2.35 23.92 -5.27
N ARG A 191 -2.68 22.95 -4.41
CA ARG A 191 -2.72 21.52 -4.76
C ARG A 191 -4.14 21.09 -5.10
N ASP A 192 -4.27 20.16 -6.03
CA ASP A 192 -5.55 19.59 -6.42
C ASP A 192 -6.25 18.88 -5.26
N ASP A 193 -7.56 18.91 -5.27
CA ASP A 193 -8.36 18.20 -4.30
C ASP A 193 -8.22 16.69 -4.47
N VAL A 194 -8.33 15.98 -3.37
CA VAL A 194 -8.25 14.51 -3.34
C VAL A 194 -9.64 13.94 -3.14
N HIS A 195 -10.07 13.14 -4.08
CA HIS A 195 -11.23 12.27 -3.93
C HIS A 195 -10.88 10.89 -4.47
N ARG A 196 -10.44 9.98 -3.59
CA ARG A 196 -9.85 8.72 -4.00
C ARG A 196 -10.49 7.51 -3.31
N PHE A 197 -10.91 6.55 -4.12
CA PHE A 197 -11.29 5.21 -3.67
C PHE A 197 -10.08 4.28 -3.75
N ILE A 198 -9.93 3.42 -2.74
CA ILE A 198 -8.88 2.40 -2.70
C ILE A 198 -9.51 1.12 -2.20
N ALA A 199 -9.36 0.04 -2.98
CA ALA A 199 -9.78 -1.31 -2.60
C ALA A 199 -8.58 -2.26 -2.67
N GLN A 200 -8.52 -3.18 -1.72
CA GLN A 200 -7.52 -4.25 -1.71
C GLN A 200 -8.21 -5.57 -1.39
N PRO A 201 -8.69 -6.30 -2.42
CA PRO A 201 -9.12 -7.68 -2.25
C PRO A 201 -7.95 -8.54 -1.79
N LEU A 202 -8.24 -9.62 -1.10
CA LEU A 202 -7.27 -10.61 -0.65
C LEU A 202 -7.82 -12.00 -0.93
N ILE A 203 -7.03 -12.79 -1.62
CA ILE A 203 -7.22 -14.25 -1.73
C ILE A 203 -5.91 -14.88 -1.30
N ARG A 204 -5.98 -15.77 -0.31
CA ARG A 204 -4.85 -16.56 0.15
C ARG A 204 -5.26 -18.00 0.28
N TYR A 205 -4.42 -18.89 -0.22
CA TYR A 205 -4.57 -20.33 -0.10
C TYR A 205 -3.30 -20.96 0.48
N GLN A 206 -3.43 -21.67 1.59
CA GLN A 206 -2.34 -22.34 2.28
C GLN A 206 -2.17 -23.76 1.70
N PHE A 207 -1.06 -24.04 1.01
CA PHE A 207 -0.77 -25.36 0.47
C PHE A 207 -0.32 -26.36 1.54
N ASN A 208 0.51 -25.88 2.47
CA ASN A 208 1.04 -26.65 3.57
C ASN A 208 1.44 -25.73 4.74
N LYS A 209 2.14 -26.23 5.74
CA LYS A 209 2.53 -25.44 6.94
C LYS A 209 3.34 -24.18 6.63
N ASN A 210 4.04 -24.16 5.49
CA ASN A 210 4.97 -23.07 5.16
C ASN A 210 4.53 -22.28 3.91
N TRP A 211 4.17 -22.97 2.82
CA TRP A 211 3.90 -22.34 1.52
C TRP A 211 2.44 -21.94 1.35
N TYR A 212 2.23 -20.76 0.78
CA TYR A 212 0.91 -20.26 0.43
C TYR A 212 0.94 -19.46 -0.89
N PHE A 213 -0.17 -19.50 -1.60
CA PHE A 213 -0.49 -18.54 -2.65
C PHE A 213 -1.12 -17.30 -2.02
N THR A 214 -0.85 -16.13 -2.58
CA THR A 214 -1.51 -14.88 -2.19
C THR A 214 -1.72 -13.98 -3.40
N SER A 215 -2.87 -13.33 -3.43
CA SER A 215 -3.19 -12.24 -4.35
C SER A 215 -3.87 -11.14 -3.54
N SER A 216 -3.29 -9.95 -3.53
CA SER A 216 -3.84 -8.80 -2.82
C SER A 216 -3.57 -7.49 -3.57
N PRO A 217 -4.07 -7.38 -4.83
CA PRO A 217 -3.86 -6.20 -5.65
C PRO A 217 -4.41 -4.94 -4.97
N ILE A 218 -3.77 -3.79 -5.19
CA ILE A 218 -4.26 -2.50 -4.71
C ILE A 218 -4.91 -1.79 -5.89
N MET A 219 -6.23 -1.86 -5.92
CA MET A 219 -7.04 -1.13 -6.89
C MET A 219 -7.29 0.28 -6.37
N SER A 220 -7.28 1.26 -7.25
CA SER A 220 -7.63 2.63 -6.88
C SER A 220 -8.35 3.35 -8.01
N SER A 221 -9.18 4.32 -7.63
CA SER A 221 -9.78 5.27 -8.57
C SER A 221 -9.63 6.67 -8.01
N ASP A 222 -9.23 7.58 -8.85
CA ASP A 222 -9.28 9.02 -8.59
C ASP A 222 -10.55 9.60 -9.21
N TRP A 223 -11.50 9.98 -8.36
CA TRP A 223 -12.79 10.53 -8.82
C TRP A 223 -12.70 11.98 -9.32
N THR A 224 -11.55 12.63 -9.13
CA THR A 224 -11.29 13.99 -9.65
C THR A 224 -10.66 13.97 -11.04
N HIS A 225 -10.37 12.76 -11.57
CA HIS A 225 -9.74 12.63 -12.88
C HIS A 225 -10.66 13.20 -13.99
N PRO A 226 -10.17 14.12 -14.82
CA PRO A 226 -11.02 14.89 -15.74
C PRO A 226 -11.75 14.04 -16.78
N ASP A 227 -11.16 12.94 -17.21
CA ASP A 227 -11.73 12.06 -18.25
C ASP A 227 -12.53 10.88 -17.67
N GLY A 228 -12.71 10.81 -16.34
CA GLY A 228 -13.38 9.70 -15.67
C GLY A 228 -12.57 8.40 -15.62
N ASP A 229 -11.37 8.38 -16.16
CA ASP A 229 -10.52 7.21 -16.37
C ASP A 229 -9.43 7.08 -15.27
N GLY A 230 -9.74 7.54 -14.06
CA GLY A 230 -8.81 7.53 -12.92
C GLY A 230 -8.56 6.15 -12.29
N TRP A 231 -8.94 5.05 -12.95
CA TRP A 231 -8.79 3.71 -12.41
C TRP A 231 -7.40 3.13 -12.61
N THR A 232 -6.90 2.49 -11.54
CA THR A 232 -5.77 1.55 -11.59
C THR A 232 -6.27 0.20 -11.11
N VAL A 233 -6.20 -0.81 -11.99
CA VAL A 233 -6.65 -2.18 -11.67
C VAL A 233 -5.54 -3.17 -11.97
N PRO A 234 -4.69 -3.49 -10.99
CA PRO A 234 -3.69 -4.53 -11.13
C PRO A 234 -4.31 -5.92 -10.95
N VAL A 235 -3.82 -6.89 -11.73
CA VAL A 235 -4.23 -8.30 -11.67
C VAL A 235 -2.98 -9.17 -11.53
N GLY A 236 -3.00 -10.11 -10.61
CA GLY A 236 -1.87 -10.98 -10.38
C GLY A 236 -1.86 -11.60 -9.00
N GLY A 237 -0.70 -12.08 -8.58
CA GLY A 237 -0.49 -12.71 -7.29
C GLY A 237 0.90 -13.30 -7.20
N GLY A 238 1.12 -14.14 -6.20
CA GLY A 238 2.42 -14.73 -5.98
C GLY A 238 2.44 -15.79 -4.90
N LEU A 239 3.63 -16.14 -4.50
CA LEU A 239 3.88 -17.16 -3.49
C LEU A 239 4.49 -16.53 -2.24
N GLY A 240 4.14 -17.10 -1.10
CA GLY A 240 4.74 -16.73 0.16
C GLY A 240 5.17 -17.94 0.95
N TYR A 241 6.11 -17.69 1.84
CA TYR A 241 6.71 -18.70 2.71
C TYR A 241 6.65 -18.22 4.17
N ALA A 242 6.08 -19.05 5.02
CA ALA A 242 5.96 -18.84 6.46
C ALA A 242 7.03 -19.65 7.20
N PHE A 243 7.75 -19.01 8.11
CA PHE A 243 8.83 -19.63 8.89
C PHE A 243 8.94 -19.00 10.28
N ARG A 244 9.83 -19.54 11.11
CA ARG A 244 10.19 -18.95 12.40
C ARG A 244 11.69 -18.69 12.44
N LEU A 245 12.05 -17.52 12.95
CA LEU A 245 13.43 -17.17 13.23
C LEU A 245 13.54 -16.82 14.72
N ALA A 246 14.40 -17.54 15.47
CA ALA A 246 14.55 -17.37 16.91
C ALA A 246 13.20 -17.34 17.68
N ASN A 247 12.30 -18.29 17.42
CA ASN A 247 10.93 -18.37 17.93
C ASN A 247 9.97 -17.27 17.47
N GLN A 248 10.46 -16.28 16.70
CA GLN A 248 9.65 -15.23 16.13
C GLN A 248 8.99 -15.73 14.84
N PRO A 249 7.66 -15.77 14.76
CA PRO A 249 6.99 -16.18 13.54
C PRO A 249 7.15 -15.12 12.44
N MET A 250 7.39 -15.53 11.19
CA MET A 250 7.70 -14.70 10.04
C MET A 250 7.11 -15.22 8.75
N GLN A 251 6.79 -14.31 7.81
CA GLN A 251 6.52 -14.70 6.43
C GLN A 251 7.10 -13.68 5.45
N ILE A 252 7.43 -14.17 4.27
CA ILE A 252 7.81 -13.37 3.12
C ILE A 252 6.93 -13.77 1.94
N SER A 253 6.55 -12.83 1.09
CA SER A 253 5.93 -13.13 -0.19
C SER A 253 6.56 -12.31 -1.32
N LEU A 254 6.53 -12.89 -2.52
CA LEU A 254 6.86 -12.24 -3.77
C LEU A 254 5.66 -12.35 -4.69
N GLU A 255 5.17 -11.23 -5.16
CA GLU A 255 3.95 -11.11 -5.94
C GLU A 255 4.23 -10.26 -7.20
N GLY A 256 3.68 -10.69 -8.34
CA GLY A 256 3.69 -9.93 -9.59
C GLY A 256 2.29 -9.50 -9.98
N TYR A 257 2.15 -8.25 -10.42
CA TYR A 257 0.88 -7.67 -10.84
C TYR A 257 1.02 -6.99 -12.18
N TYR A 258 0.16 -7.37 -13.11
CA TYR A 258 -0.04 -6.65 -14.36
C TYR A 258 -1.09 -5.56 -14.16
N ASN A 259 -0.77 -4.33 -14.50
CA ASN A 259 -1.67 -3.18 -14.39
C ASN A 259 -2.63 -3.18 -15.59
N ALA A 260 -3.70 -3.97 -15.50
CA ALA A 260 -4.64 -4.23 -16.59
C ALA A 260 -5.47 -2.98 -16.97
N VAL A 261 -5.69 -2.08 -16.00
CA VAL A 261 -6.28 -0.76 -16.22
C VAL A 261 -5.35 0.26 -15.61
N LYS A 262 -5.02 1.29 -16.35
CA LYS A 262 -4.12 2.37 -15.96
C LYS A 262 -4.77 3.72 -16.22
N PRO A 263 -4.56 4.73 -15.34
CA PRO A 263 -5.02 6.08 -15.65
C PRO A 263 -4.21 6.66 -16.80
N THR A 264 -4.89 7.38 -17.66
CA THR A 264 -4.29 8.09 -18.79
C THR A 264 -4.40 9.60 -18.58
N VAL A 265 -3.36 10.34 -18.96
CA VAL A 265 -3.38 11.81 -19.01
C VAL A 265 -2.95 12.23 -20.39
N ALA A 266 -3.76 13.00 -21.07
CA ALA A 266 -3.55 13.43 -22.46
C ALA A 266 -3.29 12.25 -23.43
N GLY A 267 -3.90 11.08 -23.16
CA GLY A 267 -3.75 9.86 -23.96
C GLY A 267 -2.56 8.98 -23.63
N GLU A 268 -1.69 9.40 -22.69
CA GLU A 268 -0.53 8.63 -22.27
C GLU A 268 -0.78 7.89 -20.96
N GLU A 269 -0.38 6.62 -20.89
CA GLU A 269 -0.49 5.80 -19.68
C GLU A 269 0.58 6.19 -18.65
N LEU A 270 0.17 6.57 -17.45
CA LEU A 270 1.08 7.07 -16.40
C LEU A 270 1.86 5.98 -15.67
N LEU A 271 1.34 4.74 -15.66
CA LEU A 271 1.94 3.62 -14.92
C LEU A 271 2.55 2.59 -15.86
N GLY A 272 3.66 2.01 -15.46
CA GLY A 272 4.23 0.84 -16.12
C GLY A 272 3.30 -0.38 -16.05
N ASP A 273 3.48 -1.32 -16.97
CA ASP A 273 2.65 -2.51 -17.11
C ASP A 273 2.69 -3.45 -15.90
N TRP A 274 3.83 -3.50 -15.23
CA TRP A 274 4.06 -4.44 -14.14
C TRP A 274 4.39 -3.75 -12.84
N THR A 275 3.92 -4.35 -11.75
CA THR A 275 4.34 -4.04 -10.38
C THR A 275 4.81 -5.31 -9.70
N ILE A 276 6.05 -5.34 -9.25
CA ILE A 276 6.60 -6.40 -8.42
C ILE A 276 6.48 -5.98 -6.98
N ARG A 277 5.93 -6.84 -6.12
CA ARG A 277 5.77 -6.58 -4.69
C ARG A 277 6.46 -7.65 -3.88
N THR A 278 7.30 -7.22 -2.98
CA THR A 278 7.83 -8.04 -1.89
C THR A 278 7.16 -7.62 -0.61
N GLN A 279 6.62 -8.57 0.14
CA GLN A 279 6.07 -8.30 1.46
C GLN A 279 6.82 -9.09 2.51
N TRP A 280 6.96 -8.45 3.61
CA TRP A 280 7.56 -8.97 4.81
C TRP A 280 6.63 -8.72 5.99
N GLN A 281 6.30 -9.75 6.79
CA GLN A 281 5.42 -9.62 7.95
C GLN A 281 6.04 -10.24 9.19
N VAL A 282 5.83 -9.62 10.38
CA VAL A 282 6.16 -10.13 11.73
C VAL A 282 4.91 -10.20 12.60
N LEU A 283 4.71 -11.22 13.40
CA LEU A 283 3.68 -11.38 14.41
C LEU A 283 4.29 -11.28 15.80
N PHE A 284 3.83 -10.35 16.57
CA PHE A 284 4.23 -10.28 17.98
C PHE A 284 3.14 -10.96 18.80
N PRO A 285 3.41 -12.15 19.39
CA PRO A 285 2.48 -12.76 20.33
C PRO A 285 2.27 -11.82 21.52
N GLN A 286 1.00 -11.62 21.90
CA GLN A 286 0.64 -10.94 23.14
C GLN A 286 0.61 -11.93 24.29
#